data_47086a18ca4add5f3962bb98175a9055
#
_entry.id   47086a18ca4add5f3962bb98175a9055
#
_cell.length_a   1.000
_cell.length_b   1.000
_cell.length_c   1.000
_cell.angle_alpha   90.00
_cell.angle_beta   90.00
_cell.angle_gamma   90.00
#
_symmetry.space_group_name_H-M   'P 1'
#
loop_
_entity.id
_entity.type
_entity.pdbx_description
1 polymer ?
#
loop_
_entity_poly.entity_id
_entity_poly.type
_entity_poly.pdbx_seq_one_letter_code
_entity_poly.pdbx_strand_id
1 'polypeptide(L)'
;MKSIDLTNVQESTDRERLTAGAYICKITGVEDVPINPNTGKGDYLRIHYDIAEGDFAGYYEGIREAHPEWTYVGSYIRSYKEAALGMFKRFCSAVSKSNGNYVFDGKTNADEKTLIGKKIGLVLQDEEYIGNDGSRKKRLIVNKEFPINEIEKQKVPDAKLLPAENTSTKPDDGFMTVNDTEELPF
;
A
#
# COMPACT_ATOMS: atom_id res chain seq x y z
N MET A 1 -24.74 -34.76 8.28
CA MET A 1 -23.86 -33.67 8.65
C MET A 1 -22.73 -34.23 9.49
N LYS A 2 -21.48 -33.83 9.25
CA LYS A 2 -20.32 -34.27 10.05
C LYS A 2 -20.46 -33.70 11.47
N SER A 3 -20.23 -34.51 12.51
CA SER A 3 -20.16 -34.01 13.88
C SER A 3 -18.90 -33.17 14.04
N ILE A 4 -19.04 -31.96 14.54
CA ILE A 4 -17.94 -31.01 14.76
C ILE A 4 -17.97 -30.62 16.24
N ASP A 5 -16.84 -30.78 16.92
CA ASP A 5 -16.66 -30.30 18.28
C ASP A 5 -16.32 -28.81 18.26
N LEU A 6 -17.24 -28.00 18.80
CA LEU A 6 -17.10 -26.54 18.87
C LEU A 6 -16.79 -26.04 20.30
N THR A 7 -16.50 -26.94 21.25
CA THR A 7 -16.35 -26.59 22.68
C THR A 7 -15.24 -25.56 22.93
N ASN A 8 -14.19 -25.54 22.11
CA ASN A 8 -13.05 -24.65 22.24
C ASN A 8 -12.92 -23.67 21.03
N VAL A 9 -13.96 -23.57 20.21
CA VAL A 9 -13.96 -22.66 19.06
C VAL A 9 -14.55 -21.33 19.51
N GLN A 10 -13.77 -20.26 19.40
CA GLN A 10 -14.30 -18.90 19.59
C GLN A 10 -15.21 -18.54 18.40
N GLU A 11 -16.36 -17.94 18.70
CA GLU A 11 -17.20 -17.36 17.66
C GLU A 11 -16.39 -16.31 16.86
N SER A 12 -16.56 -16.37 15.53
CA SER A 12 -15.99 -15.34 14.66
C SER A 12 -16.66 -14.01 14.98
N THR A 13 -15.91 -13.08 15.52
CA THR A 13 -16.35 -11.70 15.65
C THR A 13 -16.04 -10.97 14.34
N ASP A 14 -17.01 -10.21 13.83
CA ASP A 14 -16.77 -9.30 12.71
C ASP A 14 -15.65 -8.32 13.09
N ARG A 15 -14.45 -8.55 12.54
CA ARG A 15 -13.34 -7.63 12.77
C ARG A 15 -13.63 -6.36 11.98
N GLU A 16 -13.71 -5.23 12.69
CA GLU A 16 -13.87 -3.94 12.03
C GLU A 16 -12.75 -3.73 11.00
N ARG A 17 -13.15 -3.34 9.80
CA ARG A 17 -12.19 -3.15 8.70
C ARG A 17 -11.42 -1.85 8.91
N LEU A 18 -10.09 -1.92 8.82
CA LEU A 18 -9.24 -0.74 8.79
C LEU A 18 -9.65 0.18 7.64
N THR A 19 -9.81 1.46 7.93
CA THR A 19 -10.25 2.49 6.98
C THR A 19 -9.10 3.38 6.55
N ALA A 20 -9.29 4.18 5.50
CA ALA A 20 -8.35 5.23 5.13
C ALA A 20 -8.19 6.22 6.29
N GLY A 21 -6.96 6.57 6.62
CA GLY A 21 -6.67 7.37 7.82
C GLY A 21 -5.17 7.63 8.01
N ALA A 22 -4.85 8.44 9.01
CA ALA A 22 -3.49 8.62 9.49
C ALA A 22 -3.28 7.76 10.75
N TYR A 23 -2.23 6.94 10.74
CA TYR A 23 -1.97 5.97 11.80
C TYR A 23 -0.54 6.06 12.28
N ILE A 24 -0.34 5.83 13.57
CA ILE A 24 0.97 5.54 14.14
C ILE A 24 1.21 4.05 13.98
N CYS A 25 2.25 3.71 13.24
CA CYS A 25 2.61 2.35 12.91
C CYS A 25 3.97 1.98 13.49
N LYS A 26 4.20 0.67 13.61
CA LYS A 26 5.48 0.07 13.97
C LYS A 26 6.00 -0.76 12.81
N ILE A 27 7.25 -0.61 12.46
CA ILE A 27 7.91 -1.45 11.45
C ILE A 27 8.15 -2.82 12.08
N THR A 28 7.55 -3.85 11.47
CA THR A 28 7.62 -5.24 11.96
C THR A 28 8.63 -6.09 11.21
N GLY A 29 8.99 -5.67 10.00
CA GLY A 29 10.00 -6.35 9.19
C GLY A 29 10.45 -5.49 8.03
N VAL A 30 11.61 -5.82 7.49
CA VAL A 30 12.18 -5.17 6.30
C VAL A 30 12.86 -6.20 5.41
N GLU A 31 12.83 -5.96 4.12
CA GLU A 31 13.45 -6.81 3.11
C GLU A 31 14.08 -5.91 2.05
N ASP A 32 15.41 -5.98 1.94
CA ASP A 32 16.14 -5.34 0.85
C ASP A 32 16.07 -6.24 -0.38
N VAL A 33 15.46 -5.74 -1.44
CA VAL A 33 15.23 -6.49 -2.68
C VAL A 33 16.08 -5.88 -3.79
N PRO A 34 17.27 -6.45 -4.05
CA PRO A 34 18.17 -5.96 -5.09
C PRO A 34 17.55 -6.15 -6.48
N ILE A 35 18.07 -5.40 -7.45
CA ILE A 35 17.66 -5.55 -8.84
C ILE A 35 18.01 -6.96 -9.34
N ASN A 36 17.04 -7.63 -9.93
CA ASN A 36 17.25 -8.89 -10.62
C ASN A 36 17.78 -8.60 -12.03
N PRO A 37 19.03 -8.99 -12.37
CA PRO A 37 19.65 -8.64 -13.64
C PRO A 37 18.93 -9.27 -14.85
N ASN A 38 18.22 -10.38 -14.66
CA ASN A 38 17.54 -11.08 -15.74
C ASN A 38 16.16 -10.48 -16.07
N THR A 39 15.49 -9.90 -15.08
CA THR A 39 14.11 -9.41 -15.24
C THR A 39 13.99 -7.89 -15.11
N GLY A 40 15.04 -7.21 -14.63
CA GLY A 40 14.99 -5.78 -14.30
C GLY A 40 14.06 -5.43 -13.13
N LYS A 41 13.51 -6.42 -12.43
CA LYS A 41 12.64 -6.25 -11.28
C LYS A 41 13.46 -6.17 -9.99
N GLY A 42 12.95 -5.47 -9.00
CA GLY A 42 13.62 -5.24 -7.72
C GLY A 42 14.04 -3.78 -7.56
N ASP A 43 15.15 -3.54 -6.84
CA ASP A 43 15.74 -2.24 -6.52
C ASP A 43 14.85 -1.41 -5.60
N TYR A 44 14.47 -2.03 -4.48
CA TYR A 44 13.62 -1.38 -3.47
C TYR A 44 13.78 -2.01 -2.09
N LEU A 45 13.45 -1.23 -1.07
CA LEU A 45 13.19 -1.70 0.29
C LEU A 45 11.70 -2.01 0.45
N ARG A 46 11.38 -3.23 0.88
CA ARG A 46 10.04 -3.61 1.33
C ARG A 46 9.97 -3.42 2.83
N ILE A 47 8.95 -2.72 3.28
CA ILE A 47 8.71 -2.40 4.68
C ILE A 47 7.40 -3.07 5.10
N HIS A 48 7.48 -3.95 6.09
CA HIS A 48 6.32 -4.51 6.76
C HIS A 48 6.01 -3.67 8.00
N TYR A 49 4.74 -3.40 8.23
CA TYR A 49 4.31 -2.59 9.35
C TYR A 49 3.04 -3.15 9.98
N ASP A 50 2.77 -2.70 11.18
CA ASP A 50 1.48 -2.88 11.83
C ASP A 50 1.03 -1.57 12.49
N ILE A 51 -0.25 -1.45 12.78
CA ILE A 51 -0.79 -0.33 13.54
C ILE A 51 -0.30 -0.49 14.98
N ALA A 52 0.33 0.56 15.50
CA ALA A 52 0.95 0.51 16.83
C ALA A 52 0.04 1.03 17.95
N GLU A 53 -0.91 1.91 17.62
CA GLU A 53 -1.73 2.62 18.60
C GLU A 53 -3.18 2.77 18.12
N GLY A 54 -4.14 2.88 19.07
CA GLY A 54 -5.56 3.03 18.81
C GLY A 54 -6.30 1.71 18.65
N ASP A 55 -7.54 1.79 18.18
CA ASP A 55 -8.49 0.67 18.13
C ASP A 55 -8.05 -0.44 17.15
N PHE A 56 -7.23 -0.09 16.18
CA PHE A 56 -6.68 -1.01 15.18
C PHE A 56 -5.26 -1.54 15.53
N ALA A 57 -4.77 -1.34 16.76
CA ALA A 57 -3.44 -1.85 17.13
C ALA A 57 -3.35 -3.38 16.90
N GLY A 58 -2.27 -3.84 16.22
CA GLY A 58 -2.09 -5.26 15.87
C GLY A 58 -2.96 -5.76 14.72
N TYR A 59 -3.59 -4.88 13.96
CA TYR A 59 -4.54 -5.24 12.90
C TYR A 59 -3.95 -6.21 11.87
N TYR A 60 -2.77 -5.92 11.37
CA TYR A 60 -2.11 -6.76 10.37
C TYR A 60 -1.46 -8.02 10.95
N GLU A 61 -1.01 -7.98 12.20
CA GLU A 61 -0.53 -9.15 12.92
C GLU A 61 -1.62 -10.20 13.03
N GLY A 62 -2.81 -9.81 13.46
CA GLY A 62 -3.93 -10.72 13.54
C GLY A 62 -4.41 -11.26 12.18
N ILE A 63 -4.20 -10.52 11.07
CA ILE A 63 -4.47 -11.05 9.72
C ILE A 63 -3.39 -12.07 9.34
N ARG A 64 -2.11 -11.79 9.59
CA ARG A 64 -1.01 -12.73 9.30
C ARG A 64 -1.11 -14.03 10.10
N GLU A 65 -1.58 -13.97 11.35
CA GLU A 65 -1.84 -15.16 12.16
C GLU A 65 -2.97 -16.01 11.58
N ALA A 66 -4.05 -15.37 11.12
CA ALA A 66 -5.18 -16.06 10.50
C ALA A 66 -4.87 -16.59 9.09
N HIS A 67 -3.97 -15.91 8.36
CA HIS A 67 -3.61 -16.17 6.97
C HIS A 67 -2.09 -16.14 6.75
N PRO A 68 -1.34 -17.15 7.25
CA PRO A 68 0.13 -17.17 7.14
C PRO A 68 0.64 -17.18 5.69
N GLU A 69 -0.19 -17.61 4.75
CA GLU A 69 0.11 -17.63 3.32
C GLU A 69 0.10 -16.23 2.69
N TRP A 70 -0.45 -15.23 3.36
CA TRP A 70 -0.51 -13.85 2.85
C TRP A 70 0.73 -13.05 3.23
N THR A 71 1.81 -13.24 2.49
CA THR A 71 3.15 -12.74 2.84
C THR A 71 3.28 -11.21 2.83
N TYR A 72 2.42 -10.50 2.10
CA TYR A 72 2.57 -9.04 1.89
C TYR A 72 1.53 -8.18 2.61
N VAL A 73 0.78 -8.76 3.52
CA VAL A 73 -0.19 -8.03 4.35
C VAL A 73 0.53 -7.02 5.24
N GLY A 74 0.04 -5.78 5.25
CA GLY A 74 0.69 -4.70 5.99
C GLY A 74 2.10 -4.41 5.48
N SER A 75 2.30 -4.35 4.15
CA SER A 75 3.60 -4.00 3.58
C SER A 75 3.48 -2.98 2.45
N TYR A 76 4.55 -2.24 2.22
CA TYR A 76 4.72 -1.34 1.07
C TYR A 76 6.19 -1.28 0.67
N ILE A 77 6.47 -0.67 -0.48
CA ILE A 77 7.82 -0.57 -1.01
C ILE A 77 8.29 0.89 -1.12
N ARG A 78 9.60 1.08 -1.00
CA ARG A 78 10.31 2.33 -1.33
C ARG A 78 11.46 2.01 -2.27
N SER A 79 11.32 2.49 -3.50
CA SER A 79 12.28 2.22 -4.57
C SER A 79 13.55 3.06 -4.39
N TYR A 80 14.69 2.48 -4.79
CA TYR A 80 15.98 3.17 -4.87
C TYR A 80 16.21 3.87 -6.21
N LYS A 81 15.30 3.73 -7.16
CA LYS A 81 15.41 4.39 -8.47
C LYS A 81 15.42 5.91 -8.30
N GLU A 82 16.23 6.60 -9.09
CA GLU A 82 16.46 8.04 -8.99
C GLU A 82 15.15 8.86 -8.93
N ALA A 83 14.18 8.56 -9.79
CA ALA A 83 12.88 9.22 -9.81
C ALA A 83 12.07 9.04 -8.51
N ALA A 84 12.39 8.04 -7.68
CA ALA A 84 11.69 7.72 -6.44
C ALA A 84 12.46 8.11 -5.17
N LEU A 85 13.71 8.57 -5.29
CA LEU A 85 14.56 8.90 -4.14
C LEU A 85 13.96 9.98 -3.22
N GLY A 86 13.13 10.87 -3.75
CA GLY A 86 12.39 11.84 -2.94
C GLY A 86 11.44 11.19 -1.93
N MET A 87 10.77 10.11 -2.34
CA MET A 87 9.90 9.32 -1.44
C MET A 87 10.72 8.52 -0.43
N PHE A 88 11.84 7.93 -0.85
CA PHE A 88 12.75 7.24 0.04
C PHE A 88 13.33 8.18 1.11
N LYS A 89 13.77 9.38 0.72
CA LYS A 89 14.25 10.41 1.65
C LYS A 89 13.18 10.83 2.67
N ARG A 90 11.91 10.94 2.23
CA ARG A 90 10.79 11.23 3.14
C ARG A 90 10.60 10.13 4.16
N PHE A 91 10.65 8.85 3.74
CA PHE A 91 10.61 7.70 4.63
C PHE A 91 11.73 7.77 5.69
N CYS A 92 13.00 7.95 5.29
CA CYS A 92 14.13 8.09 6.20
C CYS A 92 13.91 9.21 7.21
N SER A 93 13.46 10.38 6.75
CA SER A 93 13.18 11.53 7.60
C SER A 93 12.04 11.26 8.59
N ALA A 94 10.96 10.61 8.15
CA ALA A 94 9.81 10.30 9.00
C ALA A 94 10.21 9.33 10.13
N VAL A 95 10.92 8.25 9.80
CA VAL A 95 11.41 7.28 10.80
C VAL A 95 12.37 7.95 11.79
N SER A 96 13.37 8.68 11.30
CA SER A 96 14.36 9.33 12.14
C SER A 96 13.71 10.31 13.13
N LYS A 97 12.80 11.16 12.67
CA LYS A 97 12.09 12.14 13.52
C LYS A 97 11.08 11.49 14.48
N SER A 98 10.65 10.30 14.20
CA SER A 98 9.69 9.55 15.05
C SER A 98 10.36 8.80 16.20
N ASN A 99 11.69 8.64 16.21
CA ASN A 99 12.40 7.74 17.12
C ASN A 99 13.57 8.39 17.88
N GLY A 100 13.42 9.64 18.30
CA GLY A 100 14.38 10.33 19.14
C GLY A 100 15.75 10.49 18.45
N ASN A 101 16.81 9.91 19.05
CA ASN A 101 18.17 10.04 18.53
C ASN A 101 18.53 9.04 17.41
N TYR A 102 17.54 8.29 16.93
CA TYR A 102 17.74 7.34 15.85
C TYR A 102 17.82 8.06 14.49
N VAL A 103 18.82 7.69 13.70
CA VAL A 103 18.99 8.21 12.34
C VAL A 103 19.06 7.06 11.36
N PHE A 104 18.25 7.13 10.32
CA PHE A 104 18.32 6.28 9.16
C PHE A 104 18.34 7.16 7.91
N ASP A 105 19.46 7.22 7.21
CA ASP A 105 19.67 8.14 6.09
C ASP A 105 20.17 7.46 4.80
N GLY A 106 20.35 6.13 4.87
CA GLY A 106 20.85 5.35 3.75
C GLY A 106 22.33 5.53 3.45
N LYS A 107 23.05 6.32 4.27
CA LYS A 107 24.50 6.59 4.10
C LYS A 107 25.26 6.30 5.40
N THR A 108 24.97 7.05 6.46
CA THR A 108 25.63 6.89 7.78
C THR A 108 25.07 5.67 8.50
N ASN A 109 23.76 5.46 8.39
CA ASN A 109 23.10 4.25 8.81
C ASN A 109 22.22 3.74 7.65
N ALA A 110 22.66 2.66 7.04
CA ALA A 110 21.98 1.97 5.92
C ALA A 110 21.61 0.53 6.29
N ASP A 111 21.83 0.10 7.55
CA ASP A 111 21.41 -1.22 8.02
C ASP A 111 19.89 -1.22 8.21
N GLU A 112 19.18 -1.78 7.24
CA GLU A 112 17.71 -1.86 7.20
C GLU A 112 17.12 -2.63 8.38
N LYS A 113 17.87 -3.56 8.97
CA LYS A 113 17.41 -4.34 10.14
C LYS A 113 17.22 -3.47 11.38
N THR A 114 17.93 -2.35 11.47
CA THR A 114 17.77 -1.39 12.56
C THR A 114 16.43 -0.65 12.54
N LEU A 115 15.70 -0.71 11.42
CA LEU A 115 14.35 -0.18 11.28
C LEU A 115 13.30 -1.00 12.05
N ILE A 116 13.56 -2.29 12.28
CA ILE A 116 12.60 -3.17 12.95
C ILE A 116 12.33 -2.66 14.37
N GLY A 117 11.06 -2.55 14.71
CA GLY A 117 10.61 -2.02 16.00
C GLY A 117 10.48 -0.49 16.04
N LYS A 118 10.94 0.24 15.03
CA LYS A 118 10.81 1.71 14.97
C LYS A 118 9.38 2.12 14.66
N LYS A 119 8.95 3.25 15.23
CA LYS A 119 7.65 3.87 14.94
C LYS A 119 7.74 4.78 13.71
N ILE A 120 6.64 4.90 12.99
CA ILE A 120 6.47 5.78 11.85
C ILE A 120 5.00 6.15 11.70
N GLY A 121 4.72 7.37 11.28
CA GLY A 121 3.39 7.77 10.87
C GLY A 121 3.12 7.41 9.41
N LEU A 122 1.99 6.79 9.11
CA LEU A 122 1.56 6.43 7.75
C LEU A 122 0.16 6.99 7.48
N VAL A 123 -0.01 7.62 6.32
CA VAL A 123 -1.33 7.92 5.77
C VAL A 123 -1.73 6.78 4.86
N LEU A 124 -2.81 6.09 5.22
CA LEU A 124 -3.43 5.05 4.42
C LEU A 124 -4.56 5.65 3.57
N GLN A 125 -4.64 5.26 2.32
CA GLN A 125 -5.59 5.74 1.33
C GLN A 125 -6.27 4.56 0.66
N ASP A 126 -7.56 4.66 0.40
CA ASP A 126 -8.28 3.67 -0.40
C ASP A 126 -7.84 3.76 -1.87
N GLU A 127 -7.67 2.60 -2.49
CA GLU A 127 -7.36 2.46 -3.92
C GLU A 127 -8.24 1.36 -4.52
N GLU A 128 -8.86 1.66 -5.64
CA GLU A 128 -9.51 0.65 -6.48
C GLU A 128 -8.50 0.05 -7.45
N TYR A 129 -8.59 -1.25 -7.66
CA TYR A 129 -7.77 -1.97 -8.62
C TYR A 129 -8.57 -3.09 -9.27
N ILE A 130 -8.09 -3.58 -10.42
CA ILE A 130 -8.66 -4.76 -11.06
C ILE A 130 -7.94 -5.99 -10.51
N GLY A 131 -8.71 -6.91 -9.92
CA GLY A 131 -8.19 -8.20 -9.48
C GLY A 131 -7.83 -9.12 -10.65
N ASN A 132 -7.11 -10.21 -10.35
CA ASN A 132 -6.76 -11.20 -11.37
C ASN A 132 -7.98 -11.88 -12.03
N ASP A 133 -9.10 -11.83 -11.35
CA ASP A 133 -10.42 -12.31 -11.81
C ASP A 133 -11.20 -11.26 -12.64
N GLY A 134 -10.59 -10.12 -12.93
CA GLY A 134 -11.21 -9.01 -13.65
C GLY A 134 -12.19 -8.17 -12.82
N SER A 135 -12.45 -8.52 -11.56
CA SER A 135 -13.36 -7.77 -10.70
C SER A 135 -12.71 -6.50 -10.14
N ARG A 136 -13.53 -5.45 -9.93
CA ARG A 136 -13.10 -4.25 -9.17
C ARG A 136 -12.99 -4.60 -7.70
N LYS A 137 -11.85 -4.31 -7.12
CA LYS A 137 -11.54 -4.52 -5.70
C LYS A 137 -11.00 -3.25 -5.07
N LYS A 138 -11.10 -3.16 -3.75
CA LYS A 138 -10.54 -2.05 -2.96
C LYS A 138 -9.46 -2.57 -2.03
N ARG A 139 -8.41 -1.77 -1.88
CA ARG A 139 -7.34 -2.02 -0.91
C ARG A 139 -6.89 -0.72 -0.26
N LEU A 140 -6.26 -0.83 0.90
CA LEU A 140 -5.53 0.29 1.50
C LEU A 140 -4.09 0.28 1.00
N ILE A 141 -3.62 1.46 0.60
CA ILE A 141 -2.24 1.69 0.21
C ILE A 141 -1.61 2.75 1.11
N VAL A 142 -0.29 2.71 1.29
CA VAL A 142 0.45 3.77 1.96
C VAL A 142 0.64 4.92 0.98
N ASN A 143 -0.02 6.04 1.25
CA ASN A 143 0.09 7.26 0.45
C ASN A 143 1.38 8.03 0.77
N LYS A 144 1.65 8.27 2.07
CA LYS A 144 2.86 8.97 2.52
C LYS A 144 3.23 8.58 3.94
N GLU A 145 4.50 8.84 4.28
CA GLU A 145 5.04 8.80 5.63
C GLU A 145 5.09 10.19 6.24
N PHE A 146 5.02 10.23 7.58
CA PHE A 146 5.18 11.46 8.36
C PHE A 146 5.76 11.15 9.75
N PRO A 147 6.38 12.14 10.43
CA PRO A 147 6.78 12.01 11.83
C PRO A 147 5.55 11.85 12.74
N ILE A 148 5.59 10.93 13.71
CA ILE A 148 4.43 10.60 14.56
C ILE A 148 3.82 11.80 15.29
N ASN A 149 4.63 12.81 15.64
CA ASN A 149 4.17 14.04 16.29
C ASN A 149 3.39 14.99 15.35
N GLU A 150 3.27 14.65 14.08
CA GLU A 150 2.53 15.43 13.09
C GLU A 150 1.21 14.76 12.67
N ILE A 151 0.73 13.75 13.42
CA ILE A 151 -0.47 12.98 13.06
C ILE A 151 -1.70 13.85 12.88
N GLU A 152 -1.92 14.82 13.76
CA GLU A 152 -3.09 15.72 13.72
C GLU A 152 -3.09 16.67 12.51
N LYS A 153 -1.93 16.88 11.90
CA LYS A 153 -1.77 17.72 10.69
C LYS A 153 -2.05 16.97 9.40
N GLN A 154 -2.25 15.66 9.49
CA GLN A 154 -2.39 14.85 8.29
C GLN A 154 -3.78 14.95 7.70
N LYS A 155 -3.83 15.13 6.39
CA LYS A 155 -5.05 15.01 5.58
C LYS A 155 -5.01 13.69 4.86
N VAL A 156 -6.11 12.95 4.93
CA VAL A 156 -6.30 11.73 4.17
C VAL A 156 -6.77 12.12 2.78
N PRO A 157 -6.06 11.73 1.73
CA PRO A 157 -6.50 11.98 0.36
C PRO A 157 -7.77 11.20 0.02
N ASP A 158 -8.54 11.71 -0.93
CA ASP A 158 -9.67 10.97 -1.50
C ASP A 158 -9.23 9.62 -2.09
N ALA A 159 -10.17 8.67 -2.13
CA ALA A 159 -9.89 7.36 -2.71
C ALA A 159 -9.42 7.46 -4.17
N LYS A 160 -8.40 6.69 -4.54
CA LYS A 160 -8.00 6.51 -5.93
C LYS A 160 -8.99 5.59 -6.62
N LEU A 161 -9.89 6.15 -7.38
CA LEU A 161 -10.89 5.41 -8.14
C LEU A 161 -10.36 5.05 -9.53
N LEU A 162 -10.74 3.88 -10.02
CA LEU A 162 -10.57 3.55 -11.43
C LEU A 162 -11.54 4.40 -12.27
N PRO A 163 -11.16 4.74 -13.51
CA PRO A 163 -12.08 5.40 -14.44
C PRO A 163 -13.41 4.65 -14.49
N ALA A 164 -14.53 5.38 -14.54
CA ALA A 164 -15.81 4.76 -14.84
C ALA A 164 -15.67 4.02 -16.17
N GLU A 165 -16.05 2.75 -16.19
CA GLU A 165 -16.19 2.07 -17.49
C GLU A 165 -17.23 2.85 -18.27
N ASN A 166 -16.79 3.47 -19.36
CA ASN A 166 -17.73 3.91 -20.37
C ASN A 166 -18.36 2.62 -20.91
N THR A 167 -19.49 2.25 -20.35
CA THR A 167 -20.47 1.39 -21.02
C THR A 167 -21.03 2.19 -22.18
N SER A 168 -20.19 2.48 -23.17
CA SER A 168 -20.69 2.75 -24.50
C SER A 168 -21.20 1.39 -24.99
N THR A 169 -22.45 1.09 -24.70
CA THR A 169 -23.26 0.31 -25.61
C THR A 169 -23.17 1.04 -26.95
N LYS A 170 -22.21 0.60 -27.79
CA LYS A 170 -22.30 0.93 -29.21
C LYS A 170 -23.65 0.39 -29.64
N PRO A 171 -24.56 1.21 -30.12
CA PRO A 171 -25.59 0.70 -30.99
C PRO A 171 -24.83 0.10 -32.18
N ASP A 172 -25.11 -1.16 -32.44
CA ASP A 172 -24.72 -1.86 -33.64
C ASP A 172 -25.58 -1.26 -34.79
N ASP A 173 -25.15 -0.14 -35.30
CA ASP A 173 -25.65 0.41 -36.54
C ASP A 173 -24.53 0.37 -37.55
N GLY A 174 -24.52 -0.77 -38.25
CA GLY A 174 -23.79 -0.89 -39.50
C GLY A 174 -24.22 0.16 -40.49
N PHE A 175 -23.49 1.27 -40.55
CA PHE A 175 -23.48 2.12 -41.74
C PHE A 175 -22.14 2.85 -41.82
N MET A 176 -21.31 2.40 -42.76
CA MET A 176 -20.15 3.14 -43.23
C MET A 176 -20.67 4.39 -43.95
N THR A 177 -20.49 5.56 -43.36
CA THR A 177 -20.48 6.81 -44.15
C THR A 177 -19.05 7.09 -44.56
N VAL A 178 -18.74 6.78 -45.79
CA VAL A 178 -17.62 7.33 -46.54
C VAL A 178 -17.93 8.82 -46.74
N ASN A 179 -17.17 9.71 -46.13
CA ASN A 179 -17.13 11.10 -46.56
C ASN A 179 -15.83 11.31 -47.33
N ASP A 180 -15.98 11.19 -48.66
CA ASP A 180 -15.14 11.88 -49.62
C ASP A 180 -15.36 13.38 -49.45
N THR A 181 -14.33 14.11 -49.08
CA THR A 181 -14.12 15.46 -49.57
C THR A 181 -12.64 15.74 -49.60
N GLU A 182 -12.10 15.69 -50.79
CA GLU A 182 -10.85 16.32 -51.18
C GLU A 182 -10.84 17.79 -50.76
N GLU A 183 -9.69 18.28 -50.33
CA GLU A 183 -9.00 19.40 -50.97
C GLU A 183 -7.70 19.70 -50.23
N LEU A 184 -6.58 19.41 -50.91
CA LEU A 184 -5.31 20.08 -50.68
C LEU A 184 -5.36 21.46 -51.37
N PRO A 185 -4.72 22.46 -50.76
CA PRO A 185 -3.80 23.26 -51.56
C PRO A 185 -2.51 23.65 -50.79
N PHE A 186 -1.44 23.43 -51.53
CA PHE A 186 -0.11 24.08 -51.54
C PHE A 186 0.75 24.08 -50.25
#